data_827321acabb3fc5e53cf63ae9ec0f406
#
_entry.id   827321acabb3fc5e53cf63ae9ec0f406
#
_cell.length_a   1.000
_cell.length_b   1.000
_cell.length_c   1.000
_cell.angle_alpha   90.00
_cell.angle_beta   90.00
_cell.angle_gamma   90.00
#
_symmetry.space_group_name_H-M   'P 1'
#
loop_
_entity.id
_entity.type
_entity.pdbx_description
1 polymer ?
#
loop_
_entity_poly.entity_id
_entity_poly.type
_entity_poly.pdbx_seq_one_letter_code
_entity_poly.pdbx_strand_id
1 'polypeptide(L)'
;EMQRSLVGSEMCIRDSGKSICEDDKLDLALDLMKKAKEKGVNLVLAIDAKIADDFSNDAKTAYADVNEIPDGWEGLDIGPKTIALYAEVIKNSKTILWNGPTGVFEFENFTDGSRAVGEAIVEATKNGAFSLVGGGDSVACVNKFGLASGVSYVSTGGGALLEAIEGKVLPGIAAVKGEAYK
;
A
#
# COMPACT_ATOMS: atom_id res chain seq x y z
N GLU A 1 3.72 -5.04 -13.07
CA GLU A 1 4.43 -5.51 -11.86
C GLU A 1 3.63 -5.07 -10.66
N MET A 2 2.99 -6.03 -10.00
CA MET A 2 2.19 -5.75 -8.83
C MET A 2 3.07 -5.22 -7.70
N GLN A 3 2.63 -4.12 -7.11
CA GLN A 3 3.23 -3.65 -5.86
C GLN A 3 2.93 -4.68 -4.76
N ARG A 4 3.99 -5.23 -4.25
CA ARG A 4 3.99 -6.20 -3.17
C ARG A 4 3.93 -5.43 -1.87
N SER A 5 2.90 -5.67 -1.09
CA SER A 5 2.88 -5.23 0.30
C SER A 5 4.12 -5.82 0.99
N LEU A 6 4.89 -5.00 1.68
CA LEU A 6 5.92 -5.46 2.61
C LEU A 6 5.21 -6.12 3.81
N VAL A 7 4.70 -7.31 3.60
CA VAL A 7 4.19 -8.14 4.67
C VAL A 7 5.42 -8.65 5.41
N GLY A 8 5.51 -8.35 6.67
CA GLY A 8 6.57 -8.55 7.63
C GLY A 8 7.74 -9.44 7.24
N SER A 9 8.92 -8.87 7.20
CA SER A 9 10.15 -9.46 6.68
C SER A 9 10.61 -10.76 7.38
N GLU A 10 10.26 -10.98 8.63
CA GLU A 10 10.55 -12.24 9.32
C GLU A 10 9.62 -13.39 8.87
N MET A 11 8.51 -13.05 8.23
CA MET A 11 7.47 -13.98 7.82
C MET A 11 7.63 -14.53 6.42
N CYS A 12 8.34 -13.83 5.53
CA CYS A 12 8.65 -14.35 4.21
C CYS A 12 9.47 -15.64 4.20
N ILE A 13 10.09 -16.02 5.33
CA ILE A 13 11.02 -17.16 5.39
C ILE A 13 10.31 -18.49 5.66
N ARG A 14 9.11 -18.52 6.28
CA ARG A 14 8.52 -19.77 6.75
C ARG A 14 7.07 -20.03 6.35
N ASP A 15 6.20 -19.01 6.27
CA ASP A 15 4.76 -19.26 6.23
C ASP A 15 4.01 -18.36 5.21
N SER A 16 4.70 -17.89 4.16
CA SER A 16 4.10 -17.04 3.10
C SER A 16 3.40 -17.83 1.99
N GLY A 17 3.40 -19.16 2.09
CA GLY A 17 2.82 -20.04 1.07
C GLY A 17 3.48 -19.83 -0.30
N LYS A 18 2.66 -19.61 -1.34
CA LYS A 18 3.11 -19.25 -2.70
C LYS A 18 3.25 -17.73 -2.91
N SER A 19 3.02 -16.91 -1.90
CA SER A 19 3.14 -15.45 -2.01
C SER A 19 4.54 -15.07 -2.47
N ILE A 20 4.62 -14.03 -3.28
CA ILE A 20 5.89 -13.58 -3.83
C ILE A 20 6.72 -12.94 -2.71
N CYS A 21 7.88 -13.51 -2.42
CA CYS A 21 8.84 -13.05 -1.43
C CYS A 21 10.12 -12.54 -2.11
N GLU A 22 10.65 -11.43 -1.62
CA GLU A 22 11.93 -10.84 -2.07
C GLU A 22 13.00 -11.12 -1.00
N ASP A 23 13.56 -12.32 -1.00
CA ASP A 23 14.54 -12.77 0.00
C ASP A 23 15.77 -11.85 0.08
N ASP A 24 16.16 -11.24 -1.03
CA ASP A 24 17.27 -10.30 -1.11
C ASP A 24 16.98 -8.94 -0.43
N LYS A 25 15.75 -8.69 0.00
CA LYS A 25 15.32 -7.45 0.69
C LYS A 25 15.08 -7.64 2.19
N LEU A 26 15.26 -8.85 2.72
CA LEU A 26 14.99 -9.13 4.14
C LEU A 26 15.81 -8.26 5.08
N ASP A 27 17.13 -8.17 4.85
CA ASP A 27 18.02 -7.33 5.67
C ASP A 27 17.63 -5.84 5.60
N LEU A 28 17.24 -5.37 4.42
CA LEU A 28 16.76 -4.00 4.23
C LEU A 28 15.47 -3.76 5.03
N ALA A 29 14.53 -4.70 5.01
CA ALA A 29 13.27 -4.58 5.73
C ALA A 29 13.51 -4.53 7.25
N LEU A 30 14.38 -5.39 7.79
CA LEU A 30 14.78 -5.39 9.19
C LEU A 30 15.45 -4.06 9.60
N ASP A 31 16.35 -3.54 8.75
CA ASP A 31 17.00 -2.24 8.99
C ASP A 31 15.98 -1.08 8.99
N LEU A 32 14.99 -1.10 8.08
CA LEU A 32 13.92 -0.11 8.04
C LEU A 32 13.04 -0.17 9.28
N MET A 33 12.69 -1.36 9.77
CA MET A 33 11.93 -1.53 11.01
C MET A 33 12.68 -0.96 12.22
N LYS A 34 13.99 -1.23 12.31
CA LYS A 34 14.87 -0.68 13.34
C LYS A 34 14.93 0.85 13.26
N LYS A 35 15.18 1.40 12.09
CA LYS A 35 15.22 2.85 11.86
C LYS A 35 13.88 3.54 12.18
N ALA A 36 12.76 2.93 11.83
CA ALA A 36 11.44 3.44 12.18
C ALA A 36 11.29 3.57 13.71
N LYS A 37 11.65 2.51 14.43
CA LYS A 37 11.62 2.50 15.90
C LYS A 37 12.53 3.58 16.51
N GLU A 38 13.77 3.71 16.03
CA GLU A 38 14.74 4.70 16.51
C GLU A 38 14.26 6.14 16.26
N LYS A 39 13.53 6.37 15.16
CA LYS A 39 12.98 7.68 14.80
C LYS A 39 11.59 7.97 15.39
N GLY A 40 11.02 7.05 16.15
CA GLY A 40 9.66 7.17 16.69
C GLY A 40 8.57 7.14 15.59
N VAL A 41 8.86 6.53 14.43
CA VAL A 41 7.90 6.32 13.35
C VAL A 41 7.14 5.03 13.59
N ASN A 42 5.81 5.10 13.60
CA ASN A 42 4.97 3.92 13.73
C ASN A 42 4.85 3.22 12.36
N LEU A 43 5.49 2.08 12.22
CA LEU A 43 5.37 1.22 11.05
C LEU A 43 4.26 0.19 11.31
N VAL A 44 3.11 0.37 10.64
CA VAL A 44 1.93 -0.48 10.81
C VAL A 44 1.90 -1.51 9.68
N LEU A 45 2.08 -2.77 10.02
CA LEU A 45 2.09 -3.89 9.06
C LEU A 45 0.76 -4.64 9.09
N ALA A 46 0.45 -5.36 8.00
CA ALA A 46 -0.69 -6.26 7.94
C ALA A 46 -0.54 -7.38 8.99
N ILE A 47 -1.66 -7.78 9.60
CA ILE A 47 -1.73 -8.84 10.60
C ILE A 47 -2.53 -10.04 10.13
N ASP A 48 -3.40 -9.86 9.14
CA ASP A 48 -4.13 -10.93 8.46
C ASP A 48 -4.28 -10.63 6.97
N ALA A 49 -4.49 -11.68 6.18
CA ALA A 49 -4.63 -11.60 4.74
C ALA A 49 -5.87 -12.36 4.26
N LYS A 50 -6.45 -11.93 3.16
CA LYS A 50 -7.36 -12.72 2.33
C LYS A 50 -6.51 -13.50 1.36
N ILE A 51 -6.49 -14.81 1.55
CA ILE A 51 -5.66 -15.75 0.80
C ILE A 51 -6.46 -16.48 -0.25
N ALA A 52 -5.77 -16.96 -1.29
CA ALA A 52 -6.35 -17.74 -2.37
C ALA A 52 -5.48 -18.96 -2.73
N ASP A 53 -6.08 -20.01 -3.26
CA ASP A 53 -5.39 -21.22 -3.72
C ASP A 53 -4.82 -21.08 -5.14
N ASP A 54 -5.18 -20.00 -5.86
CA ASP A 54 -4.68 -19.67 -7.19
C ASP A 54 -4.79 -18.15 -7.46
N PHE A 55 -3.95 -17.63 -8.35
CA PHE A 55 -3.99 -16.25 -8.80
C PHE A 55 -5.14 -16.02 -9.82
N SER A 56 -6.37 -16.04 -9.32
CA SER A 56 -7.58 -15.92 -10.12
C SER A 56 -8.69 -15.24 -9.31
N ASN A 57 -9.56 -14.49 -10.01
CA ASN A 57 -10.74 -13.92 -9.37
C ASN A 57 -11.68 -15.00 -8.79
N ASP A 58 -11.71 -16.19 -9.41
CA ASP A 58 -12.62 -17.28 -9.07
C ASP A 58 -11.96 -18.35 -8.17
N ALA A 59 -10.75 -18.07 -7.68
CA ALA A 59 -10.03 -18.93 -6.74
C ALA A 59 -10.81 -19.13 -5.44
N LYS A 60 -10.57 -20.26 -4.75
CA LYS A 60 -11.07 -20.46 -3.40
C LYS A 60 -10.38 -19.49 -2.46
N THR A 61 -11.12 -18.81 -1.63
CA THR A 61 -10.60 -17.82 -0.69
C THR A 61 -10.77 -18.26 0.75
N ALA A 62 -9.84 -17.84 1.60
CA ALA A 62 -9.90 -17.94 3.05
C ALA A 62 -9.26 -16.70 3.68
N TYR A 63 -9.29 -16.61 5.00
CA TYR A 63 -8.51 -15.63 5.77
C TYR A 63 -7.50 -16.37 6.62
N ALA A 64 -6.30 -15.84 6.69
CA ALA A 64 -5.22 -16.38 7.51
C ALA A 64 -4.49 -15.24 8.23
N ASP A 65 -3.91 -15.53 9.38
CA ASP A 65 -2.88 -14.68 9.96
C ASP A 65 -1.69 -14.64 9.00
N VAL A 66 -1.05 -13.47 8.87
CA VAL A 66 0.07 -13.33 7.92
C VAL A 66 1.26 -14.25 8.22
N ASN A 67 1.32 -14.81 9.44
CA ASN A 67 2.32 -15.79 9.87
C ASN A 67 1.92 -17.25 9.61
N GLU A 68 0.69 -17.51 9.14
CA GLU A 68 0.11 -18.84 9.06
C GLU A 68 -0.56 -19.10 7.70
N ILE A 69 0.00 -18.54 6.61
CA ILE A 69 -0.51 -18.80 5.26
C ILE A 69 -0.14 -20.23 4.86
N PRO A 70 -1.12 -21.11 4.58
CA PRO A 70 -0.84 -22.50 4.28
C PRO A 70 -0.03 -22.67 2.99
N ASP A 71 0.73 -23.78 2.90
CA ASP A 71 1.39 -24.17 1.67
C ASP A 71 0.40 -24.23 0.50
N GLY A 72 0.82 -23.68 -0.63
CA GLY A 72 -0.01 -23.65 -1.84
C GLY A 72 -1.02 -22.53 -1.92
N TRP A 73 -1.16 -21.70 -0.88
CA TRP A 73 -1.98 -20.49 -0.87
C TRP A 73 -1.13 -19.24 -0.98
N GLU A 74 -1.72 -18.14 -1.41
CA GLU A 74 -1.07 -16.83 -1.52
C GLU A 74 -1.97 -15.69 -1.02
N GLY A 75 -1.38 -14.64 -0.46
CA GLY A 75 -2.10 -13.45 -0.03
C GLY A 75 -2.42 -12.55 -1.22
N LEU A 76 -3.71 -12.32 -1.49
CA LEU A 76 -4.15 -11.46 -2.60
C LEU A 76 -4.83 -10.16 -2.13
N ASP A 77 -5.19 -10.04 -0.85
CA ASP A 77 -5.68 -8.80 -0.23
C ASP A 77 -5.41 -8.85 1.27
N ILE A 78 -5.55 -7.72 1.95
CA ILE A 78 -5.51 -7.68 3.42
C ILE A 78 -6.78 -8.24 4.03
N GLY A 79 -6.66 -8.79 5.23
CA GLY A 79 -7.80 -9.34 5.95
C GLY A 79 -8.58 -8.30 6.77
N PRO A 80 -9.71 -8.69 7.36
CA PRO A 80 -10.61 -7.78 8.07
C PRO A 80 -9.99 -7.13 9.31
N LYS A 81 -9.07 -7.81 9.99
CA LYS A 81 -8.36 -7.23 11.15
C LYS A 81 -7.41 -6.12 10.71
N THR A 82 -6.69 -6.34 9.61
CA THR A 82 -5.79 -5.35 9.00
C THR A 82 -6.57 -4.16 8.45
N ILE A 83 -7.72 -4.39 7.81
CA ILE A 83 -8.63 -3.33 7.34
C ILE A 83 -9.02 -2.43 8.51
N ALA A 84 -9.46 -3.00 9.64
CA ALA A 84 -9.85 -2.23 10.82
C ALA A 84 -8.67 -1.42 11.39
N LEU A 85 -7.49 -2.05 11.50
CA LEU A 85 -6.26 -1.43 11.98
C LEU A 85 -5.84 -0.24 11.09
N TYR A 86 -5.82 -0.43 9.78
CA TYR A 86 -5.43 0.63 8.84
C TYR A 86 -6.45 1.77 8.82
N ALA A 87 -7.75 1.45 8.85
CA ALA A 87 -8.80 2.46 8.90
C ALA A 87 -8.68 3.35 10.16
N GLU A 88 -8.36 2.78 11.31
CA GLU A 88 -8.16 3.53 12.54
C GLU A 88 -6.98 4.51 12.42
N VAL A 89 -5.84 4.04 11.92
CA VAL A 89 -4.65 4.90 11.71
C VAL A 89 -4.93 6.01 10.71
N ILE A 90 -5.57 5.68 9.58
CA ILE A 90 -5.89 6.62 8.51
C ILE A 90 -6.84 7.71 9.01
N LYS A 91 -7.92 7.34 9.70
CA LYS A 91 -8.92 8.29 10.22
C LYS A 91 -8.36 9.30 11.23
N ASN A 92 -7.30 8.92 11.95
CA ASN A 92 -6.61 9.78 12.90
C ASN A 92 -5.47 10.59 12.26
N SER A 93 -5.19 10.41 10.98
CA SER A 93 -4.13 11.11 10.26
C SER A 93 -4.58 12.49 9.76
N LYS A 94 -3.66 13.46 9.73
CA LYS A 94 -3.92 14.82 9.23
C LYS A 94 -3.40 15.06 7.82
N THR A 95 -2.38 14.31 7.42
CA THR A 95 -1.81 14.33 6.08
C THR A 95 -1.60 12.90 5.63
N ILE A 96 -2.13 12.55 4.49
CA ILE A 96 -2.15 11.18 3.98
C ILE A 96 -1.58 11.16 2.57
N LEU A 97 -0.60 10.29 2.32
CA LEU A 97 -0.17 9.92 0.98
C LEU A 97 -0.55 8.46 0.74
N TRP A 98 -1.42 8.22 -0.24
CA TRP A 98 -1.76 6.88 -0.67
C TRP A 98 -0.97 6.50 -1.92
N ASN A 99 -0.11 5.50 -1.80
CA ASN A 99 0.73 5.00 -2.88
C ASN A 99 0.75 3.47 -2.88
N GLY A 100 -0.11 2.87 -3.66
CA GLY A 100 -0.29 1.44 -3.83
C GLY A 100 -1.58 0.90 -3.23
N PRO A 101 -2.32 0.05 -3.96
CA PRO A 101 -3.43 -0.72 -3.42
C PRO A 101 -2.93 -1.76 -2.42
N THR A 102 -3.80 -2.25 -1.55
CA THR A 102 -3.47 -3.27 -0.54
C THR A 102 -3.72 -4.70 -1.01
N GLY A 103 -4.39 -4.85 -2.15
CA GLY A 103 -4.72 -6.15 -2.74
C GLY A 103 -4.74 -6.08 -4.26
N VAL A 104 -5.04 -7.21 -4.89
CA VAL A 104 -5.20 -7.35 -6.35
C VAL A 104 -6.55 -6.76 -6.75
N PHE A 105 -6.65 -5.43 -6.72
CA PHE A 105 -7.89 -4.69 -6.91
C PHE A 105 -8.50 -4.85 -8.32
N GLU A 106 -7.77 -5.41 -9.26
CA GLU A 106 -8.24 -5.80 -10.59
C GLU A 106 -9.27 -6.94 -10.49
N PHE A 107 -9.09 -7.84 -9.53
CA PHE A 107 -10.02 -8.91 -9.22
C PHE A 107 -11.09 -8.44 -8.25
N GLU A 108 -12.37 -8.58 -8.63
CA GLU A 108 -13.48 -8.06 -7.83
C GLU A 108 -13.53 -8.68 -6.42
N ASN A 109 -13.15 -9.96 -6.30
CA ASN A 109 -13.12 -10.68 -5.03
C ASN A 109 -11.97 -10.25 -4.09
N PHE A 110 -11.04 -9.41 -4.53
CA PHE A 110 -9.88 -8.96 -3.77
C PHE A 110 -9.76 -7.43 -3.72
N THR A 111 -10.92 -6.76 -3.72
CA THR A 111 -11.01 -5.28 -3.68
C THR A 111 -11.26 -4.72 -2.29
N ASP A 112 -11.64 -5.56 -1.33
CA ASP A 112 -12.18 -5.13 -0.03
C ASP A 112 -11.18 -4.26 0.75
N GLY A 113 -9.91 -4.68 0.79
CA GLY A 113 -8.86 -3.95 1.48
C GLY A 113 -8.62 -2.57 0.87
N SER A 114 -8.40 -2.53 -0.45
CA SER A 114 -8.13 -1.28 -1.15
C SER A 114 -9.32 -0.31 -1.12
N ARG A 115 -10.54 -0.83 -1.21
CA ARG A 115 -11.77 -0.04 -1.06
C ARG A 115 -11.88 0.55 0.33
N ALA A 116 -11.69 -0.27 1.37
CA ALA A 116 -11.78 0.17 2.76
C ALA A 116 -10.73 1.24 3.11
N VAL A 117 -9.49 1.07 2.62
CA VAL A 117 -8.44 2.09 2.74
C VAL A 117 -8.86 3.39 2.07
N GLY A 118 -9.36 3.33 0.83
CA GLY A 118 -9.83 4.49 0.10
C GLY A 118 -10.99 5.21 0.81
N GLU A 119 -11.96 4.46 1.32
CA GLU A 119 -13.10 5.02 2.08
C GLU A 119 -12.65 5.67 3.39
N ALA A 120 -11.70 5.07 4.12
CA ALA A 120 -11.11 5.66 5.32
C ALA A 120 -10.37 6.98 5.01
N ILE A 121 -9.67 7.05 3.87
CA ILE A 121 -9.02 8.29 3.41
C ILE A 121 -10.05 9.37 3.10
N VAL A 122 -11.14 9.04 2.42
CA VAL A 122 -12.23 9.96 2.13
C VAL A 122 -12.86 10.47 3.42
N GLU A 123 -13.09 9.61 4.40
CA GLU A 123 -13.63 9.99 5.71
C GLU A 123 -12.68 10.93 6.45
N ALA A 124 -11.37 10.60 6.50
CA ALA A 124 -10.37 11.50 7.09
C ALA A 124 -10.33 12.86 6.40
N THR A 125 -10.44 12.88 5.06
CA THR A 125 -10.46 14.12 4.26
C THR A 125 -11.67 14.98 4.58
N LYS A 126 -12.85 14.39 4.71
CA LYS A 126 -14.07 15.09 5.15
C LYS A 126 -13.92 15.71 6.55
N ASN A 127 -13.10 15.07 7.40
CA ASN A 127 -12.78 15.53 8.75
C ASN A 127 -11.57 16.50 8.80
N GLY A 128 -11.15 17.02 7.63
CA GLY A 128 -10.14 18.08 7.54
C GLY A 128 -8.70 17.58 7.34
N ALA A 129 -8.49 16.31 7.04
CA ALA A 129 -7.18 15.82 6.61
C ALA A 129 -6.89 16.25 5.16
N PHE A 130 -5.61 16.44 4.83
CA PHE A 130 -5.16 16.56 3.45
C PHE A 130 -4.76 15.17 2.93
N SER A 131 -5.34 14.75 1.82
CA SER A 131 -5.06 13.46 1.20
C SER A 131 -4.55 13.61 -0.24
N LEU A 132 -3.43 12.96 -0.53
CA LEU A 132 -2.79 12.90 -1.83
C LEU A 132 -2.76 11.44 -2.30
N VAL A 133 -3.32 11.18 -3.47
CA VAL A 133 -3.24 9.86 -4.13
C VAL A 133 -2.17 9.93 -5.21
N GLY A 134 -1.16 9.06 -5.13
CA GLY A 134 -0.04 8.99 -6.06
C GLY A 134 0.26 7.57 -6.51
N GLY A 135 0.91 7.47 -7.67
CA GLY A 135 1.16 6.17 -8.33
C GLY A 135 0.02 5.72 -9.23
N GLY A 136 0.38 5.06 -10.34
CA GLY A 136 -0.58 4.64 -11.38
C GLY A 136 -1.71 3.76 -10.84
N ASP A 137 -1.34 2.73 -10.07
CA ASP A 137 -2.28 1.75 -9.52
C ASP A 137 -3.22 2.37 -8.48
N SER A 138 -2.71 3.29 -7.63
CA SER A 138 -3.56 4.01 -6.66
C SER A 138 -4.56 4.92 -7.36
N VAL A 139 -4.15 5.59 -8.44
CA VAL A 139 -5.02 6.43 -9.26
C VAL A 139 -6.08 5.56 -9.97
N ALA A 140 -5.69 4.41 -10.51
CA ALA A 140 -6.64 3.46 -11.11
C ALA A 140 -7.64 2.95 -10.06
N CYS A 141 -7.15 2.61 -8.86
CA CYS A 141 -7.94 2.13 -7.74
C CYS A 141 -8.98 3.16 -7.26
N VAL A 142 -8.55 4.42 -7.01
CA VAL A 142 -9.45 5.48 -6.56
C VAL A 142 -10.52 5.80 -7.59
N ASN A 143 -10.20 5.72 -8.88
CA ASN A 143 -11.16 5.90 -9.97
C ASN A 143 -12.13 4.72 -10.08
N LYS A 144 -11.63 3.47 -10.00
CA LYS A 144 -12.47 2.27 -10.02
C LYS A 144 -13.54 2.30 -8.93
N PHE A 145 -13.20 2.77 -7.74
CA PHE A 145 -14.15 2.86 -6.62
C PHE A 145 -14.94 4.16 -6.57
N GLY A 146 -14.76 5.09 -7.50
CA GLY A 146 -15.47 6.37 -7.53
C GLY A 146 -15.12 7.31 -6.38
N LEU A 147 -13.94 7.16 -5.79
CA LEU A 147 -13.50 7.90 -4.59
C LEU A 147 -12.70 9.19 -4.92
N ALA A 148 -12.41 9.44 -6.20
CA ALA A 148 -11.54 10.55 -6.62
C ALA A 148 -12.03 11.93 -6.15
N SER A 149 -13.33 12.15 -6.10
CA SER A 149 -13.93 13.43 -5.62
C SER A 149 -13.88 13.59 -4.11
N GLY A 150 -13.59 12.53 -3.36
CA GLY A 150 -13.53 12.52 -1.91
C GLY A 150 -12.14 12.77 -1.32
N VAL A 151 -11.10 12.78 -2.15
CA VAL A 151 -9.72 13.06 -1.74
C VAL A 151 -9.30 14.47 -2.11
N SER A 152 -8.26 15.01 -1.46
CA SER A 152 -7.84 16.38 -1.70
C SER A 152 -7.15 16.56 -3.06
N TYR A 153 -6.35 15.58 -3.49
CA TYR A 153 -5.65 15.64 -4.77
C TYR A 153 -5.31 14.25 -5.32
N VAL A 154 -5.56 14.05 -6.60
CA VAL A 154 -5.13 12.87 -7.35
C VAL A 154 -3.99 13.26 -8.27
N SER A 155 -2.79 12.74 -8.02
CA SER A 155 -1.59 13.09 -8.77
C SER A 155 -1.56 12.37 -10.12
N THR A 156 -1.31 13.12 -11.17
CA THR A 156 -1.00 12.59 -12.50
C THR A 156 0.51 12.42 -12.73
N GLY A 157 1.33 12.79 -11.74
CA GLY A 157 2.79 12.84 -11.84
C GLY A 157 3.49 11.48 -11.74
N GLY A 158 2.75 10.39 -11.43
CA GLY A 158 3.33 9.04 -11.33
C GLY A 158 4.59 8.99 -10.46
N GLY A 159 5.67 8.38 -10.97
CA GLY A 159 6.95 8.26 -10.27
C GLY A 159 7.62 9.59 -9.91
N ALA A 160 7.40 10.65 -10.70
CA ALA A 160 7.97 11.97 -10.42
C ALA A 160 7.49 12.55 -9.08
N LEU A 161 6.26 12.22 -8.64
CA LEU A 161 5.77 12.61 -7.32
C LEU A 161 6.64 11.98 -6.21
N LEU A 162 6.93 10.70 -6.33
CA LEU A 162 7.74 9.97 -5.34
C LEU A 162 9.17 10.48 -5.32
N GLU A 163 9.76 10.72 -6.48
CA GLU A 163 11.10 11.33 -6.60
C GLU A 163 11.15 12.72 -5.96
N ALA A 164 10.09 13.54 -6.12
CA ALA A 164 10.00 14.84 -5.48
C ALA A 164 9.94 14.73 -3.95
N ILE A 165 9.21 13.76 -3.41
CA ILE A 165 9.12 13.50 -1.97
C ILE A 165 10.47 12.99 -1.42
N GLU A 166 11.23 12.23 -2.20
CA GLU A 166 12.61 11.82 -1.90
C GLU A 166 13.60 12.97 -1.92
N GLY A 167 13.20 14.17 -2.37
CA GLY A 167 14.06 15.34 -2.50
C GLY A 167 14.93 15.34 -3.75
N LYS A 168 14.66 14.48 -4.72
CA LYS A 168 15.36 14.46 -6.00
C LYS A 168 15.02 15.68 -6.85
N VAL A 169 15.99 16.19 -7.57
CA VAL A 169 15.79 17.27 -8.54
C VAL A 169 15.09 16.69 -9.77
N LEU A 170 13.89 17.15 -10.05
CA LEU A 170 13.14 16.72 -11.23
C LEU A 170 13.60 17.50 -12.46
N PRO A 171 13.99 16.81 -13.57
CA PRO A 171 14.55 17.48 -14.77
C PRO A 171 13.65 18.57 -15.34
N GLY A 172 12.35 18.31 -15.44
CA GLY A 172 11.38 19.28 -15.94
C GLY A 172 11.26 20.52 -15.05
N ILE A 173 11.31 20.35 -13.72
CA ILE A 173 11.24 21.47 -12.77
C ILE A 173 12.55 22.27 -12.81
N ALA A 174 13.71 21.58 -12.84
CA ALA A 174 15.01 22.21 -12.96
C ALA A 174 15.12 23.07 -14.23
N ALA A 175 14.66 22.54 -15.36
CA ALA A 175 14.65 23.28 -16.63
C ALA A 175 13.79 24.55 -16.57
N VAL A 176 12.60 24.48 -15.97
CA VAL A 176 11.72 25.66 -15.80
C VAL A 176 12.33 26.71 -14.86
N LYS A 177 13.04 26.27 -13.82
CA LYS A 177 13.73 27.14 -12.87
C LYS A 177 15.06 27.70 -13.39
N GLY A 178 15.55 27.21 -14.53
CA GLY A 178 16.89 27.57 -15.05
C GLY A 178 18.04 26.96 -14.23
N GLU A 179 17.77 25.92 -13.47
CA GLU A 179 18.75 25.19 -12.67
C GLU A 179 19.44 24.12 -13.54
N ALA A 180 20.76 23.96 -13.40
CA ALA A 180 21.48 22.89 -14.08
C ALA A 180 21.10 21.54 -13.44
N TYR A 181 20.61 20.62 -14.27
CA TYR A 181 20.40 19.23 -13.84
C TYR A 181 21.77 18.57 -13.65
N LYS A 182 22.09 18.13 -12.43
CA LYS A 182 23.33 17.43 -12.11
C LYS A 182 23.06 15.97 -11.85
#